data_4554528df7241079d54947bb4bf15893
#
_entry.id   4554528df7241079d54947bb4bf15893
#
_cell.length_a   1.000
_cell.length_b   1.000
_cell.length_c   1.000
_cell.angle_alpha   90.00
_cell.angle_beta   90.00
_cell.angle_gamma   90.00
#
_symmetry.space_group_name_H-M   'P 1'
#
loop_
_entity.id
_entity.type
_entity.pdbx_description
1 polymer ?
#
loop_
_entity_poly.entity_id
_entity_poly.type
_entity_poly.pdbx_seq_one_letter_code
_entity_poly.pdbx_strand_id
1 'polypeptide(L)'
;MRHCSWAEIDPLPDEAPQFVKDYFDYYKTERGYHQRSGNSNDGWRVIGTQAFANTRFLYYINEIRSAVLVMHGEKAHSRYFGEAAYKYMLEGKAEGYNVVGKPNPKPENKQLLIIPGATHCDLYDGGYTELVGKGEPKNLIPWDKLADFFTKNLK
;
A
#
# COMPACT_ATOMS: atom_id res chain seq x y z
N MET A 1 20.42 -6.14 -20.92
CA MET A 1 19.65 -6.34 -19.69
C MET A 1 19.65 -7.83 -19.39
N ARG A 2 20.21 -8.27 -18.26
CA ARG A 2 20.10 -9.68 -17.86
C ARG A 2 18.65 -9.89 -17.40
N HIS A 3 17.97 -10.84 -18.03
CA HIS A 3 16.69 -11.32 -17.49
C HIS A 3 17.04 -12.24 -16.31
N CYS A 4 17.08 -11.67 -15.12
CA CYS A 4 17.21 -12.46 -13.91
C CYS A 4 15.88 -13.23 -13.70
N SER A 5 15.94 -14.54 -13.61
CA SER A 5 14.79 -15.31 -13.14
C SER A 5 14.74 -15.20 -11.60
N TRP A 6 13.56 -15.36 -11.00
CA TRP A 6 13.44 -15.35 -9.54
C TRP A 6 14.38 -16.35 -8.83
N ALA A 7 14.73 -17.45 -9.50
CA ALA A 7 15.65 -18.47 -9.00
C ALA A 7 17.12 -17.99 -8.89
N GLU A 8 17.47 -16.85 -9.48
CA GLU A 8 18.82 -16.28 -9.47
C GLU A 8 18.99 -15.16 -8.44
N ILE A 9 17.96 -14.95 -7.59
CA ILE A 9 17.96 -13.87 -6.59
C ILE A 9 18.64 -14.36 -5.32
N ASP A 10 19.63 -13.62 -4.84
CA ASP A 10 20.29 -13.91 -3.57
C ASP A 10 19.32 -13.90 -2.40
N PRO A 11 19.41 -14.86 -1.48
CA PRO A 11 18.56 -14.90 -0.30
C PRO A 11 18.81 -13.69 0.60
N LEU A 12 17.77 -13.26 1.31
CA LEU A 12 17.92 -12.21 2.32
C LEU A 12 18.73 -12.72 3.53
N PRO A 13 19.50 -11.83 4.18
CA PRO A 13 20.07 -12.11 5.49
C PRO A 13 18.98 -12.47 6.53
N ASP A 14 19.30 -13.37 7.45
CA ASP A 14 18.35 -13.80 8.49
C ASP A 14 17.88 -12.65 9.39
N GLU A 15 18.75 -11.68 9.65
CA GLU A 15 18.52 -10.47 10.44
C GLU A 15 17.76 -9.37 9.69
N ALA A 16 17.38 -9.57 8.43
CA ALA A 16 16.63 -8.57 7.67
C ALA A 16 15.32 -8.18 8.39
N PRO A 17 14.95 -6.89 8.43
CA PRO A 17 13.69 -6.45 9.01
C PRO A 17 12.49 -7.16 8.41
N GLN A 18 11.43 -7.40 9.20
CA GLN A 18 10.27 -8.17 8.76
C GLN A 18 9.62 -7.60 7.49
N PHE A 19 9.46 -6.28 7.39
CA PHE A 19 8.88 -5.68 6.19
C PHE A 19 9.72 -5.93 4.92
N VAL A 20 11.05 -6.02 5.05
CA VAL A 20 11.93 -6.37 3.92
C VAL A 20 11.70 -7.81 3.50
N LYS A 21 11.52 -8.72 4.47
CA LYS A 21 11.17 -10.13 4.21
C LYS A 21 9.81 -10.23 3.50
N ASP A 22 8.81 -9.46 3.95
CA ASP A 22 7.48 -9.45 3.33
C ASP A 22 7.52 -8.97 1.86
N TYR A 23 8.31 -7.93 1.58
CA TYR A 23 8.50 -7.44 0.20
C TYR A 23 9.29 -8.41 -0.65
N PHE A 24 10.33 -9.02 -0.11
CA PHE A 24 11.11 -10.04 -0.80
C PHE A 24 10.23 -11.24 -1.17
N ASP A 25 9.45 -11.74 -0.20
CA ASP A 25 8.52 -12.84 -0.41
C ASP A 25 7.55 -12.56 -1.57
N TYR A 26 7.03 -11.33 -1.66
CA TYR A 26 6.15 -10.98 -2.77
C TYR A 26 6.92 -10.77 -4.09
N TYR A 27 7.88 -9.85 -4.12
CA TYR A 27 8.46 -9.38 -5.38
C TYR A 27 9.58 -10.27 -5.94
N LYS A 28 10.22 -11.07 -5.10
CA LYS A 28 11.41 -11.86 -5.45
C LYS A 28 11.16 -13.37 -5.49
N THR A 29 9.92 -13.81 -5.33
CA THR A 29 9.51 -15.22 -5.41
C THR A 29 8.40 -15.42 -6.43
N GLU A 30 7.96 -16.66 -6.65
CA GLU A 30 6.86 -16.99 -7.55
C GLU A 30 5.54 -16.29 -7.19
N ARG A 31 5.39 -15.82 -5.95
CA ARG A 31 4.18 -15.17 -5.46
C ARG A 31 3.80 -13.94 -6.31
N GLY A 32 4.73 -13.08 -6.60
CA GLY A 32 4.45 -11.86 -7.36
C GLY A 32 5.60 -11.35 -8.23
N TYR A 33 6.61 -12.21 -8.48
CA TYR A 33 7.70 -11.87 -9.38
C TYR A 33 7.18 -11.59 -10.79
N HIS A 34 7.65 -10.50 -11.36
CA HIS A 34 7.39 -10.21 -12.76
C HIS A 34 8.62 -9.59 -13.42
N GLN A 35 9.01 -10.14 -14.57
CA GLN A 35 10.23 -9.73 -15.29
C GLN A 35 10.27 -8.23 -15.68
N ARG A 36 9.13 -7.56 -15.79
CA ARG A 36 9.03 -6.12 -16.09
C ARG A 36 8.87 -5.24 -14.85
N SER A 37 8.75 -5.84 -13.67
CA SER A 37 8.63 -5.09 -12.41
C SER A 37 10.00 -4.60 -11.95
N GLY A 38 10.13 -3.29 -11.69
CA GLY A 38 11.33 -2.73 -11.08
C GLY A 38 11.61 -3.33 -9.71
N ASN A 39 10.58 -3.53 -8.89
CA ASN A 39 10.72 -4.12 -7.56
C ASN A 39 11.17 -5.60 -7.61
N SER A 40 10.82 -6.33 -8.69
CA SER A 40 11.27 -7.70 -8.89
C SER A 40 12.72 -7.80 -9.36
N ASN A 41 13.26 -6.75 -9.99
CA ASN A 41 14.58 -6.75 -10.62
C ASN A 41 15.52 -5.72 -9.95
N ASP A 42 15.64 -4.54 -10.55
CA ASP A 42 16.68 -3.56 -10.21
C ASP A 42 16.24 -2.52 -9.15
N GLY A 43 14.99 -2.58 -8.71
CA GLY A 43 14.42 -1.58 -7.81
C GLY A 43 14.12 -0.24 -8.49
N TRP A 44 14.07 0.82 -7.69
CA TRP A 44 13.67 2.15 -8.14
C TRP A 44 14.84 2.93 -8.75
N ARG A 45 14.59 3.60 -9.85
CA ARG A 45 15.59 4.50 -10.44
C ARG A 45 15.69 5.79 -9.63
N VAL A 46 16.93 6.23 -9.37
CA VAL A 46 17.21 7.46 -8.60
C VAL A 46 16.48 8.69 -9.18
N ILE A 47 16.44 8.83 -10.50
CA ILE A 47 15.75 9.94 -11.18
C ILE A 47 14.24 9.94 -10.89
N GLY A 48 13.61 8.77 -10.82
CA GLY A 48 12.20 8.65 -10.44
C GLY A 48 11.94 9.09 -8.99
N THR A 49 12.85 8.78 -8.10
CA THR A 49 12.76 9.15 -6.68
C THR A 49 12.76 10.66 -6.46
N GLN A 50 13.52 11.42 -7.27
CA GLN A 50 13.54 12.87 -7.17
C GLN A 50 12.17 13.51 -7.45
N ALA A 51 11.44 13.02 -8.46
CA ALA A 51 10.08 13.49 -8.75
C ALA A 51 9.13 13.20 -7.58
N PHE A 52 9.22 12.01 -7.00
CA PHE A 52 8.45 11.63 -5.82
C PHE A 52 8.71 12.56 -4.62
N ALA A 53 9.98 12.80 -4.30
CA ALA A 53 10.38 13.65 -3.17
C ALA A 53 9.88 15.09 -3.30
N ASN A 54 9.70 15.59 -4.52
CA ASN A 54 9.23 16.96 -4.79
C ASN A 54 7.70 17.06 -5.00
N THR A 55 6.96 15.95 -5.02
CA THR A 55 5.52 15.96 -5.25
C THR A 55 4.75 16.10 -3.93
N ARG A 56 3.93 17.14 -3.84
CA ARG A 56 3.12 17.42 -2.65
C ARG A 56 1.75 16.72 -2.76
N PHE A 57 1.72 15.40 -2.72
CA PHE A 57 0.50 14.62 -2.90
C PHE A 57 -0.64 14.95 -1.94
N LEU A 58 -0.33 15.34 -0.71
CA LEU A 58 -1.30 15.56 0.34
C LEU A 58 -1.71 17.02 0.52
N TYR A 59 -1.21 17.93 -0.34
CA TYR A 59 -1.37 19.38 -0.13
C TYR A 59 -2.82 19.84 -0.15
N TYR A 60 -3.63 19.30 -1.05
CA TYR A 60 -5.06 19.61 -1.22
C TYR A 60 -5.99 18.42 -0.94
N ILE A 61 -5.50 17.45 -0.18
CA ILE A 61 -6.24 16.21 0.06
C ILE A 61 -7.59 16.45 0.75
N ASN A 62 -7.69 17.50 1.56
CA ASN A 62 -8.92 17.92 2.21
C ASN A 62 -9.98 18.51 1.26
N GLU A 63 -9.61 18.80 0.00
CA GLU A 63 -10.56 19.29 -1.01
C GLU A 63 -11.25 18.16 -1.79
N ILE A 64 -10.82 16.91 -1.60
CA ILE A 64 -11.42 15.75 -2.27
C ILE A 64 -12.87 15.56 -1.81
N ARG A 65 -13.81 15.76 -2.72
CA ARG A 65 -15.26 15.63 -2.46
C ARG A 65 -15.80 14.22 -2.73
N SER A 66 -15.16 13.48 -3.61
CA SER A 66 -15.52 12.09 -3.91
C SER A 66 -15.38 11.21 -2.67
N ALA A 67 -16.14 10.13 -2.63
CA ALA A 67 -15.96 9.10 -1.60
C ALA A 67 -14.56 8.49 -1.68
N VAL A 68 -13.92 8.29 -0.53
CA VAL A 68 -12.59 7.70 -0.44
C VAL A 68 -12.58 6.64 0.63
N LEU A 69 -12.09 5.45 0.28
CA LEU A 69 -11.74 4.39 1.21
C LEU A 69 -10.22 4.21 1.21
N VAL A 70 -9.58 4.53 2.32
CA VAL A 70 -8.17 4.21 2.56
C VAL A 70 -8.10 2.85 3.24
N MET A 71 -7.39 1.90 2.65
CA MET A 71 -7.26 0.55 3.19
C MET A 71 -5.78 0.18 3.38
N HIS A 72 -5.44 -0.30 4.57
CA HIS A 72 -4.09 -0.76 4.91
C HIS A 72 -4.11 -2.02 5.74
N GLY A 73 -3.06 -2.83 5.59
CA GLY A 73 -2.80 -3.93 6.51
C GLY A 73 -2.34 -3.41 7.89
N GLU A 74 -2.77 -4.08 8.95
CA GLU A 74 -2.37 -3.76 10.32
C GLU A 74 -0.86 -3.79 10.50
N LYS A 75 -0.19 -4.78 9.88
CA LYS A 75 1.27 -5.00 9.95
C LYS A 75 2.04 -4.32 8.83
N ALA A 76 1.37 -3.58 7.94
CA ALA A 76 2.06 -2.88 6.87
C ALA A 76 2.94 -1.76 7.46
N HIS A 77 4.25 -1.80 7.17
CA HIS A 77 5.18 -0.77 7.64
C HIS A 77 4.83 0.64 7.13
N SER A 78 4.09 0.72 6.01
CA SER A 78 3.61 1.97 5.39
C SER A 78 2.23 2.43 5.90
N ARG A 79 1.63 1.75 6.88
CA ARG A 79 0.29 2.04 7.42
C ARG A 79 0.13 3.50 7.85
N TYR A 80 1.15 4.06 8.49
CA TYR A 80 1.14 5.44 8.98
C TYR A 80 0.92 6.48 7.87
N PHE A 81 1.32 6.20 6.63
CA PHE A 81 1.02 7.09 5.50
C PHE A 81 -0.48 7.15 5.20
N GLY A 82 -1.16 6.00 5.22
CA GLY A 82 -2.60 5.95 5.01
C GLY A 82 -3.39 6.60 6.14
N GLU A 83 -2.99 6.36 7.39
CA GLU A 83 -3.58 7.01 8.56
C GLU A 83 -3.40 8.53 8.53
N ALA A 84 -2.19 9.00 8.18
CA ALA A 84 -1.92 10.42 8.00
C ALA A 84 -2.75 11.03 6.87
N ALA A 85 -2.80 10.36 5.70
CA ALA A 85 -3.60 10.83 4.58
C ALA A 85 -5.09 10.95 4.94
N TYR A 86 -5.64 9.95 5.63
CA TYR A 86 -7.02 9.98 6.11
C TYR A 86 -7.27 11.15 7.08
N LYS A 87 -6.40 11.33 8.06
CA LYS A 87 -6.47 12.44 9.02
C LYS A 87 -6.44 13.79 8.31
N TYR A 88 -5.47 14.00 7.41
CA TYR A 88 -5.32 15.26 6.69
C TYR A 88 -6.49 15.54 5.75
N MET A 89 -7.05 14.49 5.17
CA MET A 89 -8.25 14.60 4.33
C MET A 89 -9.43 15.14 5.12
N LEU A 90 -9.59 14.75 6.39
CA LEU A 90 -10.68 15.21 7.24
C LEU A 90 -10.44 16.61 7.81
N GLU A 91 -9.26 16.84 8.37
CA GLU A 91 -8.96 18.01 9.19
C GLU A 91 -8.50 19.23 8.37
N GLY A 92 -8.01 19.02 7.16
CA GLY A 92 -7.41 20.08 6.34
C GLY A 92 -6.12 20.65 6.92
N LYS A 93 -5.55 20.00 7.93
CA LYS A 93 -4.38 20.45 8.68
C LYS A 93 -3.54 19.27 9.10
N ALA A 94 -2.23 19.33 8.90
CA ALA A 94 -1.33 18.30 9.37
C ALA A 94 -0.05 18.90 9.93
N GLU A 95 0.35 18.41 11.07
CA GLU A 95 1.63 18.75 11.68
C GLU A 95 2.76 18.26 10.74
N GLY A 96 3.66 19.18 10.36
CA GLY A 96 4.76 18.89 9.44
C GLY A 96 4.42 18.86 7.94
N TYR A 97 3.14 18.98 7.57
CA TYR A 97 2.71 19.14 6.19
C TYR A 97 1.96 20.48 6.04
N ASN A 98 2.34 21.28 5.08
CA ASN A 98 1.59 22.46 4.69
C ASN A 98 0.33 22.05 3.91
N VAL A 99 -0.61 21.40 4.58
CA VAL A 99 -1.94 21.19 4.03
C VAL A 99 -2.66 22.53 4.09
N VAL A 100 -3.06 23.01 2.94
CA VAL A 100 -3.77 24.29 2.82
C VAL A 100 -5.26 24.01 2.86
N GLY A 101 -5.94 24.71 3.74
CA GLY A 101 -7.39 24.79 3.67
C GLY A 101 -8.12 24.49 4.96
N LYS A 102 -9.40 24.25 4.79
CA LYS A 102 -10.38 24.01 5.85
C LYS A 102 -10.66 22.53 5.97
N PRO A 103 -11.30 22.08 7.05
CA PRO A 103 -11.80 20.70 7.14
C PRO A 103 -12.61 20.30 5.91
N ASN A 104 -12.57 19.00 5.57
CA ASN A 104 -13.28 18.48 4.42
C ASN A 104 -14.78 18.78 4.50
N PRO A 105 -15.41 19.29 3.44
CA PRO A 105 -16.83 19.58 3.42
C PRO A 105 -17.73 18.32 3.38
N LYS A 106 -17.14 17.13 3.14
CA LYS A 106 -17.83 15.85 3.06
C LYS A 106 -17.09 14.76 3.84
N PRO A 107 -16.90 14.92 5.16
CA PRO A 107 -16.16 13.94 5.96
C PRO A 107 -16.89 12.58 6.05
N GLU A 108 -18.20 12.55 5.91
CA GLU A 108 -19.05 11.37 6.05
C GLU A 108 -18.84 10.30 4.96
N ASN A 109 -18.24 10.67 3.83
CA ASN A 109 -17.92 9.73 2.75
C ASN A 109 -16.45 9.32 2.72
N LYS A 110 -15.69 9.63 3.77
CA LYS A 110 -14.29 9.22 3.95
C LYS A 110 -14.21 8.09 4.95
N GLN A 111 -13.49 7.04 4.60
CA GLN A 111 -13.33 5.86 5.45
C GLN A 111 -11.88 5.42 5.53
N LEU A 112 -11.48 4.92 6.70
CA LEU A 112 -10.21 4.22 6.91
C LEU A 112 -10.52 2.80 7.36
N LEU A 113 -9.94 1.83 6.69
CA LEU A 113 -10.10 0.42 7.00
C LEU A 113 -8.73 -0.23 7.22
N ILE A 114 -8.48 -0.66 8.45
CA ILE A 114 -7.27 -1.42 8.80
C ILE A 114 -7.63 -2.90 8.84
N ILE A 115 -6.91 -3.70 8.07
CA ILE A 115 -7.13 -5.14 7.94
C ILE A 115 -6.27 -5.88 8.97
N PRO A 116 -6.89 -6.54 9.95
CA PRO A 116 -6.17 -7.25 10.99
C PRO A 116 -5.20 -8.30 10.44
N GLY A 117 -3.99 -8.32 10.96
CA GLY A 117 -2.95 -9.30 10.62
C GLY A 117 -2.35 -9.18 9.23
N ALA A 118 -2.86 -8.34 8.34
CA ALA A 118 -2.35 -8.19 6.98
C ALA A 118 -1.06 -7.36 6.94
N THR A 119 -0.10 -7.79 6.13
CA THR A 119 1.08 -7.01 5.73
C THR A 119 0.72 -6.09 4.56
N HIS A 120 1.71 -5.32 4.08
CA HIS A 120 1.50 -4.50 2.89
C HIS A 120 1.19 -5.34 1.65
N CYS A 121 1.96 -6.40 1.42
CA CYS A 121 1.85 -7.25 0.23
C CYS A 121 0.64 -8.18 0.27
N ASP A 122 0.13 -8.51 1.44
CA ASP A 122 -1.07 -9.36 1.57
C ASP A 122 -2.33 -8.74 0.94
N LEU A 123 -2.36 -7.43 0.79
CA LEU A 123 -3.47 -6.75 0.12
C LEU A 123 -3.36 -6.74 -1.42
N TYR A 124 -2.28 -7.27 -1.98
CA TYR A 124 -2.14 -7.42 -3.43
C TYR A 124 -2.83 -8.69 -3.96
N ASP A 125 -2.78 -9.77 -3.16
CA ASP A 125 -3.22 -11.10 -3.56
C ASP A 125 -4.13 -11.80 -2.54
N GLY A 126 -4.50 -11.11 -1.45
CA GLY A 126 -5.30 -11.67 -0.35
C GLY A 126 -4.47 -12.36 0.72
N GLY A 127 -3.14 -12.42 0.54
CA GLY A 127 -2.19 -13.02 1.47
C GLY A 127 -2.09 -14.55 1.35
N TYR A 128 -0.90 -15.07 1.68
CA TYR A 128 -0.61 -16.48 1.76
C TYR A 128 -0.13 -16.86 3.15
N THR A 129 -0.42 -18.09 3.59
CA THR A 129 -0.03 -18.57 4.93
C THR A 129 1.42 -18.99 4.99
N GLU A 130 2.01 -19.38 3.87
CA GLU A 130 3.37 -19.91 3.75
C GLU A 130 4.04 -19.37 2.49
N LEU A 131 5.37 -19.49 2.45
CA LEU A 131 6.17 -19.15 1.28
C LEU A 131 5.72 -19.92 0.05
N VAL A 132 5.63 -19.23 -1.02
CA VAL A 132 5.44 -19.61 -2.43
C VAL A 132 4.82 -20.98 -2.69
N GLY A 133 3.59 -20.97 -3.17
CA GLY A 133 2.94 -22.13 -3.78
C GLY A 133 2.54 -23.25 -2.85
N LYS A 134 2.67 -23.09 -1.52
CA LYS A 134 2.42 -24.14 -0.53
C LYS A 134 1.33 -23.85 0.51
N GLY A 135 0.75 -22.68 0.50
CA GLY A 135 -0.26 -22.29 1.48
C GLY A 135 -1.61 -21.99 0.87
N GLU A 136 -2.66 -22.10 1.66
CA GLU A 136 -3.96 -21.61 1.29
C GLU A 136 -4.00 -20.08 1.38
N PRO A 137 -4.69 -19.38 0.46
CA PRO A 137 -4.83 -17.94 0.53
C PRO A 137 -5.58 -17.54 1.80
N LYS A 138 -5.07 -16.53 2.50
CA LYS A 138 -5.69 -16.01 3.74
C LYS A 138 -7.00 -15.27 3.50
N ASN A 139 -7.31 -14.89 2.26
CA ASN A 139 -8.49 -14.11 1.88
C ASN A 139 -8.68 -12.86 2.75
N LEU A 140 -7.58 -12.13 2.99
CA LEU A 140 -7.58 -10.96 3.88
C LEU A 140 -8.27 -9.74 3.29
N ILE A 141 -8.52 -9.72 1.98
CA ILE A 141 -9.19 -8.59 1.34
C ILE A 141 -10.69 -8.66 1.64
N PRO A 142 -11.27 -7.66 2.31
CA PRO A 142 -12.67 -7.66 2.69
C PRO A 142 -13.57 -7.25 1.52
N TRP A 143 -13.77 -8.14 0.57
CA TRP A 143 -14.51 -7.89 -0.66
C TRP A 143 -15.92 -7.37 -0.44
N ASP A 144 -16.62 -7.88 0.59
CA ASP A 144 -17.97 -7.42 0.94
C ASP A 144 -17.98 -5.94 1.31
N LYS A 145 -17.03 -5.50 2.14
CA LYS A 145 -16.90 -4.08 2.52
C LYS A 145 -16.56 -3.19 1.34
N LEU A 146 -15.73 -3.70 0.42
CA LEU A 146 -15.42 -2.98 -0.82
C LEU A 146 -16.66 -2.86 -1.71
N ALA A 147 -17.40 -3.95 -1.90
CA ALA A 147 -18.63 -3.96 -2.67
C ALA A 147 -19.67 -2.98 -2.09
N ASP A 148 -19.86 -3.00 -0.78
CA ASP A 148 -20.77 -2.08 -0.06
C ASP A 148 -20.35 -0.61 -0.25
N PHE A 149 -19.06 -0.32 -0.11
CA PHE A 149 -18.53 1.03 -0.30
C PHE A 149 -18.81 1.54 -1.72
N PHE A 150 -18.53 0.74 -2.73
CA PHE A 150 -18.79 1.12 -4.12
C PHE A 150 -20.27 1.22 -4.41
N THR A 151 -21.09 0.27 -3.98
CA THR A 151 -22.53 0.29 -4.16
C THR A 151 -23.18 1.53 -3.56
N LYS A 152 -22.71 1.94 -2.38
CA LYS A 152 -23.22 3.14 -1.70
C LYS A 152 -22.83 4.44 -2.39
N ASN A 153 -21.64 4.51 -3.01
CA ASN A 153 -21.05 5.76 -3.47
C ASN A 153 -21.00 5.94 -4.99
N LEU A 154 -21.18 4.88 -5.78
CA LEU A 154 -21.33 4.95 -7.22
C LEU A 154 -22.82 5.10 -7.55
N LYS A 155 -23.19 6.25 -8.07
CA LYS A 155 -24.52 6.55 -8.55
C LYS A 155 -24.48 6.87 -10.04
#